data_869c43ba68649b6036367042933c7b7c
#
_entry.id   869c43ba68649b6036367042933c7b7c
#
_cell.length_a   1.000
_cell.length_b   1.000
_cell.length_c   1.000
_cell.angle_alpha   90.00
_cell.angle_beta   90.00
_cell.angle_gamma   90.00
#
_symmetry.space_group_name_H-M   'P 1'
#
loop_
_entity.id
_entity.type
_entity.pdbx_description
1 polymer ?
#
loop_
_entity_poly.entity_id
_entity_poly.type
_entity_poly.pdbx_seq_one_letter_code
_entity_poly.pdbx_strand_id
1 'polypeptide(L)'
;METITSRQNPLMTHIRKLAGSAAYRRQTGQCLCDSPKLLREAAQWGAEVQTVVSVEPWPEPLPEKVRQVLVPPEVMASISPAKTPQGVLFTCRAPGLPVPETLPGRRYVVLDGVQDPGNVGTVLRTLDAFEADGLLLTGGCADPFGPKTVRASMGAVFRRPVWSVTPEELGDLLRRSGIPLYGAALRPDAMDARQADYSRCALAIGSEGRGLSREVLDLCNKTVLIPMSPRCESLNAAIAAAVLLWESWR
;
A
#
# COMPACT_ATOMS: atom_id res chain seq x y z
N MET A 1 29.84 -12.84 -4.89
CA MET A 1 28.52 -13.39 -4.47
C MET A 1 28.74 -14.23 -3.22
N GLU A 2 27.95 -14.02 -2.18
CA GLU A 2 28.07 -14.70 -0.88
C GLU A 2 27.09 -15.87 -0.83
N THR A 3 27.45 -16.99 -0.16
CA THR A 3 26.52 -18.11 0.06
C THR A 3 26.25 -18.31 1.55
N ILE A 4 24.99 -18.39 1.95
CA ILE A 4 24.56 -18.61 3.34
C ILE A 4 23.71 -19.89 3.42
N THR A 5 24.19 -20.87 4.18
CA THR A 5 23.50 -22.15 4.38
C THR A 5 22.81 -22.26 5.76
N SER A 6 23.19 -21.42 6.70
CA SER A 6 22.64 -21.46 8.05
C SER A 6 21.35 -20.64 8.17
N ARG A 7 20.28 -21.29 8.65
CA ARG A 7 19.01 -20.61 9.01
C ARG A 7 19.16 -19.63 10.19
N GLN A 8 20.22 -19.75 10.99
CA GLN A 8 20.49 -18.91 12.16
C GLN A 8 21.36 -17.70 11.83
N ASN A 9 21.80 -17.56 10.57
CA ASN A 9 22.57 -16.41 10.14
C ASN A 9 21.84 -15.09 10.48
N PRO A 10 22.52 -14.05 10.94
CA PRO A 10 21.91 -12.77 11.30
C PRO A 10 21.03 -12.15 10.20
N LEU A 11 21.44 -12.29 8.92
CA LEU A 11 20.64 -11.81 7.80
C LEU A 11 19.30 -12.57 7.69
N MET A 12 19.29 -13.89 7.89
CA MET A 12 18.07 -14.68 7.86
C MET A 12 17.13 -14.30 9.02
N THR A 13 17.70 -13.98 10.17
CA THR A 13 16.96 -13.47 11.32
C THR A 13 16.37 -12.09 11.04
N HIS A 14 17.12 -11.19 10.41
CA HIS A 14 16.67 -9.89 9.97
C HIS A 14 15.48 -9.99 9.00
N ILE A 15 15.59 -10.83 7.97
CA ILE A 15 14.52 -11.06 6.99
C ILE A 15 13.24 -11.56 7.66
N ARG A 16 13.33 -12.54 8.58
CA ARG A 16 12.15 -13.01 9.33
C ARG A 16 11.50 -11.91 10.16
N LYS A 17 12.29 -11.04 10.80
CA LYS A 17 11.76 -9.88 11.53
C LYS A 17 11.07 -8.88 10.62
N LEU A 18 11.65 -8.60 9.44
CA LEU A 18 10.99 -7.77 8.43
C LEU A 18 9.67 -8.38 7.93
N ALA A 19 9.63 -9.70 7.75
CA ALA A 19 8.41 -10.40 7.36
C ALA A 19 7.31 -10.29 8.41
N GLY A 20 7.64 -10.46 9.69
CA GLY A 20 6.66 -10.62 10.77
C GLY A 20 6.31 -9.36 11.56
N SER A 21 7.11 -8.29 11.52
CA SER A 21 6.97 -7.17 12.47
C SER A 21 6.91 -5.81 11.79
N ALA A 22 5.74 -5.16 11.84
CA ALA A 22 5.58 -3.78 11.39
C ALA A 22 6.43 -2.79 12.20
N ALA A 23 6.56 -3.01 13.52
CA ALA A 23 7.42 -2.20 14.37
C ALA A 23 8.88 -2.27 13.94
N TYR A 24 9.36 -3.49 13.59
CA TYR A 24 10.72 -3.67 13.12
C TYR A 24 10.97 -3.02 11.75
N ARG A 25 10.00 -3.09 10.83
CA ARG A 25 10.08 -2.36 9.54
C ARG A 25 10.17 -0.86 9.73
N ARG A 26 9.35 -0.29 10.62
CA ARG A 26 9.42 1.15 10.96
C ARG A 26 10.75 1.53 11.59
N GLN A 27 11.26 0.73 12.55
CA GLN A 27 12.53 0.97 13.22
C GLN A 27 13.72 0.95 12.26
N THR A 28 13.72 0.00 11.31
CA THR A 28 14.83 -0.17 10.36
C THR A 28 14.68 0.68 9.10
N GLY A 29 13.49 1.21 8.82
CA GLY A 29 13.16 1.89 7.57
C GLY A 29 13.23 0.96 6.36
N GLN A 30 13.05 -0.36 6.55
CA GLN A 30 13.18 -1.36 5.49
C GLN A 30 11.91 -2.17 5.34
N CYS A 31 11.66 -2.67 4.13
CA CYS A 31 10.62 -3.64 3.85
C CYS A 31 11.18 -4.89 3.16
N LEU A 32 10.45 -5.99 3.29
CA LEU A 32 10.74 -7.25 2.64
C LEU A 32 9.78 -7.45 1.48
N CYS A 33 10.34 -7.73 0.33
CA CYS A 33 9.62 -8.03 -0.90
C CYS A 33 9.96 -9.42 -1.41
N ASP A 34 9.04 -10.04 -2.10
CA ASP A 34 9.22 -11.36 -2.67
C ASP A 34 8.75 -11.39 -4.13
N SER A 35 9.40 -12.11 -4.91
CA SER A 35 9.22 -12.43 -6.32
C SER A 35 10.17 -11.71 -7.29
N PRO A 36 10.54 -12.39 -8.37
CA PRO A 36 11.31 -11.81 -9.46
C PRO A 36 10.66 -10.57 -10.08
N LYS A 37 9.32 -10.60 -10.23
CA LYS A 37 8.57 -9.49 -10.81
C LYS A 37 8.69 -8.21 -9.97
N LEU A 38 8.51 -8.32 -8.64
CA LEU A 38 8.63 -7.16 -7.76
C LEU A 38 10.06 -6.61 -7.72
N LEU A 39 11.08 -7.46 -7.86
CA LEU A 39 12.47 -6.98 -7.93
C LEU A 39 12.71 -6.14 -9.19
N ARG A 40 12.17 -6.57 -10.35
CA ARG A 40 12.24 -5.79 -11.58
C ARG A 40 11.50 -4.45 -11.46
N GLU A 41 10.28 -4.47 -10.90
CA GLU A 41 9.52 -3.24 -10.63
C GLU A 41 10.30 -2.29 -9.71
N ALA A 42 10.85 -2.81 -8.61
CA ALA A 42 11.66 -2.02 -7.69
C ALA A 42 12.88 -1.37 -8.39
N ALA A 43 13.59 -2.14 -9.21
CA ALA A 43 14.75 -1.65 -9.96
C ALA A 43 14.35 -0.60 -11.01
N GLN A 44 13.26 -0.85 -11.76
CA GLN A 44 12.76 0.05 -12.80
C GLN A 44 12.31 1.41 -12.23
N TRP A 45 11.71 1.41 -11.05
CA TRP A 45 11.18 2.62 -10.43
C TRP A 45 12.10 3.22 -9.36
N GLY A 46 13.38 2.82 -9.36
CA GLY A 46 14.41 3.44 -8.56
C GLY A 46 14.29 3.20 -7.05
N ALA A 47 13.61 2.12 -6.64
CA ALA A 47 13.58 1.73 -5.23
C ALA A 47 15.00 1.39 -4.76
N GLU A 48 15.35 1.81 -3.55
CA GLU A 48 16.65 1.54 -2.96
C GLU A 48 16.73 0.08 -2.48
N VAL A 49 17.02 -0.84 -3.42
CA VAL A 49 17.26 -2.25 -3.12
C VAL A 49 18.59 -2.37 -2.37
N GLN A 50 18.59 -3.09 -1.25
CA GLN A 50 19.75 -3.23 -0.37
C GLN A 50 20.35 -4.63 -0.42
N THR A 51 19.51 -5.66 -0.33
CA THR A 51 19.94 -7.06 -0.35
C THR A 51 19.01 -7.89 -1.20
N VAL A 52 19.56 -8.70 -2.08
CA VAL A 52 18.84 -9.74 -2.84
C VAL A 52 19.29 -11.09 -2.32
N VAL A 53 18.34 -11.93 -1.92
CA VAL A 53 18.55 -13.32 -1.50
C VAL A 53 17.84 -14.22 -2.49
N SER A 54 18.56 -15.15 -3.11
CA SER A 54 18.01 -16.03 -4.14
C SER A 54 18.54 -17.45 -4.03
N VAL A 55 17.79 -18.39 -4.60
CA VAL A 55 18.23 -19.80 -4.69
C VAL A 55 19.19 -20.04 -5.86
N GLU A 56 19.11 -19.19 -6.87
CA GLU A 56 19.99 -19.18 -8.05
C GLU A 56 20.53 -17.76 -8.26
N PRO A 57 21.68 -17.61 -8.97
CA PRO A 57 22.19 -16.29 -9.31
C PRO A 57 21.14 -15.44 -10.03
N TRP A 58 20.94 -14.21 -9.58
CA TRP A 58 20.04 -13.29 -10.25
C TRP A 58 20.59 -12.92 -11.63
N PRO A 59 19.84 -13.12 -12.73
CA PRO A 59 20.38 -13.02 -14.08
C PRO A 59 20.53 -11.60 -14.62
N GLU A 60 19.89 -10.61 -13.98
CA GLU A 60 19.85 -9.24 -14.45
C GLU A 60 20.84 -8.36 -13.67
N PRO A 61 21.37 -7.28 -14.26
CA PRO A 61 22.28 -6.39 -13.55
C PRO A 61 21.59 -5.71 -12.37
N LEU A 62 22.30 -5.65 -11.25
CA LEU A 62 21.92 -4.89 -10.06
C LEU A 62 22.98 -3.83 -9.76
N PRO A 63 22.63 -2.71 -9.13
CA PRO A 63 23.62 -1.73 -8.68
C PRO A 63 24.70 -2.40 -7.82
N GLU A 64 25.96 -1.99 -7.97
CA GLU A 64 27.10 -2.58 -7.25
C GLU A 64 26.95 -2.61 -5.72
N LYS A 65 26.24 -1.64 -5.17
CA LYS A 65 25.96 -1.55 -3.73
C LYS A 65 24.96 -2.59 -3.21
N VAL A 66 24.27 -3.30 -4.10
CA VAL A 66 23.28 -4.31 -3.70
C VAL A 66 23.99 -5.59 -3.27
N ARG A 67 23.80 -5.98 -2.02
CA ARG A 67 24.33 -7.25 -1.50
C ARG A 67 23.57 -8.41 -2.13
N GLN A 68 24.28 -9.33 -2.76
CA GLN A 68 23.74 -10.53 -3.38
C GLN A 68 24.13 -11.78 -2.59
N VAL A 69 23.14 -12.57 -2.20
CA VAL A 69 23.30 -13.74 -1.34
C VAL A 69 22.57 -14.94 -1.94
N LEU A 70 23.30 -16.05 -2.10
CA LEU A 70 22.71 -17.34 -2.46
C LEU A 70 22.35 -18.13 -1.20
N VAL A 71 21.20 -18.79 -1.24
CA VAL A 71 20.74 -19.67 -0.16
C VAL A 71 20.17 -20.96 -0.74
N PRO A 72 20.32 -22.11 -0.06
CA PRO A 72 19.64 -23.34 -0.44
C PRO A 72 18.11 -23.19 -0.34
N PRO A 73 17.31 -23.99 -1.10
CA PRO A 73 15.85 -23.92 -1.09
C PRO A 73 15.23 -24.05 0.31
N GLU A 74 15.77 -24.86 1.18
CA GLU A 74 15.32 -25.07 2.56
C GLU A 74 15.55 -23.84 3.47
N VAL A 75 16.59 -23.05 3.19
CA VAL A 75 16.81 -21.75 3.86
C VAL A 75 15.82 -20.72 3.34
N MET A 76 15.64 -20.64 2.01
CA MET A 76 14.66 -19.78 1.37
C MET A 76 13.25 -20.04 1.94
N ALA A 77 12.83 -21.30 2.03
CA ALA A 77 11.54 -21.68 2.60
C ALA A 77 11.37 -21.22 4.06
N SER A 78 12.46 -21.17 4.84
CA SER A 78 12.45 -20.77 6.25
C SER A 78 12.32 -19.26 6.48
N ILE A 79 12.57 -18.44 5.47
CA ILE A 79 12.56 -16.97 5.56
C ILE A 79 11.48 -16.32 4.70
N SER A 80 10.87 -17.08 3.77
CA SER A 80 9.85 -16.55 2.88
C SER A 80 8.51 -16.36 3.60
N PRO A 81 7.84 -15.21 3.42
CA PRO A 81 6.48 -15.01 3.88
C PRO A 81 5.42 -15.72 3.01
N ALA A 82 5.82 -16.27 1.86
CA ALA A 82 4.95 -17.00 0.96
C ALA A 82 4.94 -18.49 1.29
N LYS A 83 3.77 -19.14 1.19
CA LYS A 83 3.66 -20.61 1.30
C LYS A 83 4.47 -21.33 0.22
N THR A 84 4.53 -20.76 -0.98
CA THR A 84 5.32 -21.25 -2.11
C THR A 84 6.30 -20.15 -2.54
N PRO A 85 7.55 -20.19 -2.06
CA PRO A 85 8.56 -19.20 -2.44
C PRO A 85 8.85 -19.22 -3.94
N GLN A 86 9.05 -18.06 -4.53
CA GLN A 86 9.44 -17.94 -5.96
C GLN A 86 10.97 -17.86 -6.16
N GLY A 87 11.73 -18.29 -5.17
CA GLY A 87 13.18 -18.35 -5.25
C GLY A 87 13.94 -17.04 -5.08
N VAL A 88 13.24 -15.91 -4.92
CA VAL A 88 13.84 -14.58 -4.75
C VAL A 88 13.12 -13.80 -3.64
N LEU A 89 13.93 -13.28 -2.71
CA LEU A 89 13.52 -12.27 -1.72
C LEU A 89 14.47 -11.08 -1.84
N PHE A 90 13.99 -9.89 -1.53
CA PHE A 90 14.85 -8.74 -1.42
C PHE A 90 14.39 -7.78 -0.34
N THR A 91 15.33 -7.05 0.22
CA THR A 91 15.05 -5.94 1.11
C THR A 91 15.28 -4.63 0.37
N CYS A 92 14.41 -3.67 0.59
CA CYS A 92 14.60 -2.32 0.11
C CYS A 92 14.23 -1.31 1.20
N ARG A 93 14.70 -0.09 1.06
CA ARG A 93 14.24 1.00 1.89
C ARG A 93 12.74 1.15 1.71
N ALA A 94 11.99 1.16 2.80
CA ALA A 94 10.58 1.47 2.74
C ALA A 94 10.43 2.91 2.25
N PRO A 95 9.63 3.20 1.21
CA PRO A 95 9.47 4.55 0.70
C PRO A 95 8.57 5.40 1.62
N GLY A 96 8.88 5.37 2.93
CA GLY A 96 8.24 6.21 3.94
C GLY A 96 8.62 7.67 3.70
N LEU A 97 7.80 8.38 2.94
CA LEU A 97 7.94 9.81 2.75
C LEU A 97 7.37 10.55 3.97
N PRO A 98 8.01 11.64 4.41
CA PRO A 98 7.38 12.52 5.39
C PRO A 98 6.06 13.04 4.82
N VAL A 99 5.08 13.25 5.70
CA VAL A 99 3.81 13.87 5.31
C VAL A 99 4.14 15.27 4.76
N PRO A 100 3.74 15.61 3.53
CA PRO A 100 4.06 16.90 2.95
C PRO A 100 3.26 18.02 3.63
N GLU A 101 3.72 19.24 3.53
CA GLU A 101 2.99 20.40 4.03
C GLU A 101 1.67 20.60 3.29
N THR A 102 1.68 20.37 1.97
CA THR A 102 0.49 20.35 1.10
C THR A 102 0.59 19.21 0.10
N LEU A 103 -0.55 18.69 -0.32
CA LEU A 103 -0.65 17.63 -1.34
C LEU A 103 -0.47 18.23 -2.74
N PRO A 104 0.54 17.79 -3.51
CA PRO A 104 0.87 18.44 -4.81
C PRO A 104 -0.10 18.11 -5.95
N GLY A 105 -0.86 17.02 -5.82
CA GLY A 105 -1.77 16.51 -6.86
C GLY A 105 -3.21 16.96 -6.70
N ARG A 106 -4.09 16.21 -7.34
CA ARG A 106 -5.53 16.52 -7.40
C ARG A 106 -6.42 15.41 -6.84
N ARG A 107 -6.03 14.14 -7.00
CA ARG A 107 -6.85 12.96 -6.67
C ARG A 107 -6.12 12.05 -5.70
N TYR A 108 -6.73 11.80 -4.57
CA TYR A 108 -6.18 10.97 -3.53
C TYR A 108 -7.18 9.93 -3.06
N VAL A 109 -6.69 8.85 -2.49
CA VAL A 109 -7.51 7.89 -1.76
C VAL A 109 -7.14 7.97 -0.28
N VAL A 110 -8.16 7.94 0.56
CA VAL A 110 -8.03 7.82 2.02
C VAL A 110 -8.62 6.48 2.41
N LEU A 111 -7.87 5.64 3.08
CA LEU A 111 -8.38 4.42 3.71
C LEU A 111 -8.47 4.64 5.21
N ASP A 112 -9.65 4.37 5.77
CA ASP A 112 -9.93 4.53 7.20
C ASP A 112 -10.23 3.18 7.83
N GLY A 113 -9.29 2.68 8.66
CA GLY A 113 -9.44 1.43 9.39
C GLY A 113 -9.48 0.16 8.54
N VAL A 114 -8.98 0.18 7.30
CA VAL A 114 -8.93 -0.99 6.41
C VAL A 114 -7.81 -1.92 6.85
N GLN A 115 -8.18 -3.00 7.54
CA GLN A 115 -7.22 -3.90 8.20
C GLN A 115 -6.71 -5.04 7.34
N ASP A 116 -7.38 -5.41 6.24
CA ASP A 116 -6.87 -6.45 5.34
C ASP A 116 -5.75 -5.90 4.45
N PRO A 117 -4.52 -6.46 4.55
CA PRO A 117 -3.39 -6.00 3.74
C PRO A 117 -3.57 -6.28 2.25
N GLY A 118 -4.42 -7.25 1.88
CA GLY A 118 -4.79 -7.51 0.49
C GLY A 118 -5.61 -6.36 -0.09
N ASN A 119 -6.58 -5.83 0.68
CA ASN A 119 -7.39 -4.69 0.27
C ASN A 119 -6.54 -3.42 0.14
N VAL A 120 -5.70 -3.11 1.13
CA VAL A 120 -4.79 -1.95 1.06
C VAL A 120 -3.88 -2.03 -0.18
N GLY A 121 -3.27 -3.20 -0.44
CA GLY A 121 -2.42 -3.39 -1.61
C GLY A 121 -3.20 -3.31 -2.94
N THR A 122 -4.42 -3.85 -2.98
CA THR A 122 -5.29 -3.79 -4.17
C THR A 122 -5.72 -2.35 -4.45
N VAL A 123 -6.08 -1.58 -3.44
CA VAL A 123 -6.40 -0.14 -3.59
C VAL A 123 -5.18 0.62 -4.11
N LEU A 124 -4.00 0.37 -3.55
CA LEU A 124 -2.77 1.01 -4.02
C LEU A 124 -2.46 0.69 -5.48
N ARG A 125 -2.66 -0.55 -5.91
CA ARG A 125 -2.55 -0.95 -7.31
C ARG A 125 -3.59 -0.26 -8.20
N THR A 126 -4.81 -0.13 -7.72
CA THR A 126 -5.92 0.46 -8.48
C THR A 126 -5.75 1.96 -8.63
N LEU A 127 -5.36 2.66 -7.56
CA LEU A 127 -5.11 4.09 -7.64
C LEU A 127 -3.93 4.44 -8.58
N ASP A 128 -2.93 3.57 -8.66
CA ASP A 128 -1.84 3.71 -9.61
C ASP A 128 -2.33 3.52 -11.06
N ALA A 129 -3.20 2.54 -11.30
CA ALA A 129 -3.79 2.28 -12.62
C ALA A 129 -4.67 3.44 -13.13
N PHE A 130 -5.34 4.16 -12.22
CA PHE A 130 -6.19 5.33 -12.54
C PHE A 130 -5.52 6.66 -12.23
N GLU A 131 -4.18 6.66 -12.11
CA GLU A 131 -3.36 7.86 -11.98
C GLU A 131 -3.75 8.78 -10.82
N ALA A 132 -4.28 8.21 -9.72
CA ALA A 132 -4.43 8.98 -8.49
C ALA A 132 -3.05 9.27 -7.87
N ASP A 133 -2.92 10.42 -7.21
CA ASP A 133 -1.63 10.98 -6.82
C ASP A 133 -1.03 10.36 -5.56
N GLY A 134 -1.84 9.68 -4.73
CA GLY A 134 -1.33 9.01 -3.54
C GLY A 134 -2.39 8.42 -2.63
N LEU A 135 -1.92 7.71 -1.61
CA LEU A 135 -2.72 7.01 -0.61
C LEU A 135 -2.47 7.59 0.79
N LEU A 136 -3.53 7.94 1.48
CA LEU A 136 -3.50 8.34 2.89
C LEU A 136 -4.17 7.23 3.72
N LEU A 137 -3.53 6.83 4.80
CA LEU A 137 -4.00 5.77 5.70
C LEU A 137 -4.28 6.35 7.08
N THR A 138 -5.47 6.08 7.60
CA THR A 138 -5.86 6.48 8.96
C THR A 138 -6.58 5.33 9.69
N GLY A 139 -6.87 5.51 10.96
CA GLY A 139 -7.71 4.58 11.72
C GLY A 139 -7.15 3.17 11.93
N GLY A 140 -5.83 2.96 11.88
CA GLY A 140 -5.23 1.65 12.10
C GLY A 140 -5.32 0.69 10.92
N CYS A 141 -5.15 1.21 9.71
CA CYS A 141 -5.02 0.40 8.50
C CYS A 141 -3.86 -0.60 8.56
N ALA A 142 -3.92 -1.62 7.71
CA ALA A 142 -2.81 -2.55 7.53
C ALA A 142 -1.54 -1.82 7.07
N ASP A 143 -0.39 -2.36 7.48
CA ASP A 143 0.93 -1.81 7.12
C ASP A 143 1.13 -1.83 5.59
N PRO A 144 1.32 -0.67 4.94
CA PRO A 144 1.50 -0.59 3.49
C PRO A 144 2.79 -1.27 3.02
N PHE A 145 3.79 -1.40 3.90
CA PHE A 145 5.08 -2.04 3.61
C PHE A 145 5.17 -3.48 4.13
N GLY A 146 4.06 -4.04 4.62
CA GLY A 146 3.95 -5.45 4.96
C GLY A 146 4.05 -6.33 3.71
N PRO A 147 4.71 -7.51 3.76
CA PRO A 147 4.93 -8.34 2.56
C PRO A 147 3.65 -8.70 1.80
N LYS A 148 2.53 -8.89 2.51
CA LYS A 148 1.23 -9.19 1.88
C LYS A 148 0.68 -7.98 1.12
N THR A 149 0.81 -6.76 1.68
CA THR A 149 0.39 -5.52 1.02
C THR A 149 1.25 -5.22 -0.20
N VAL A 150 2.58 -5.29 -0.03
CA VAL A 150 3.54 -5.08 -1.13
C VAL A 150 3.26 -6.02 -2.30
N ARG A 151 3.03 -7.30 -2.01
CA ARG A 151 2.69 -8.29 -3.04
C ARG A 151 1.39 -7.94 -3.75
N ALA A 152 0.33 -7.58 -3.01
CA ALA A 152 -0.96 -7.22 -3.57
C ALA A 152 -0.91 -5.93 -4.40
N SER A 153 0.00 -5.00 -4.07
CA SER A 153 0.19 -3.74 -4.80
C SER A 153 0.82 -3.92 -6.18
N MET A 154 1.42 -5.09 -6.47
CA MET A 154 2.08 -5.38 -7.75
C MET A 154 3.10 -4.31 -8.17
N GLY A 155 3.84 -3.75 -7.21
CA GLY A 155 4.86 -2.73 -7.43
C GLY A 155 4.36 -1.28 -7.34
N ALA A 156 3.04 -1.03 -7.23
CA ALA A 156 2.52 0.33 -7.08
C ALA A 156 3.09 1.05 -5.83
N VAL A 157 3.47 0.30 -4.80
CA VAL A 157 4.13 0.83 -3.60
C VAL A 157 5.46 1.55 -3.89
N PHE A 158 6.11 1.27 -5.02
CA PHE A 158 7.34 1.95 -5.45
C PHE A 158 7.07 3.17 -6.33
N ARG A 159 5.83 3.37 -6.79
CA ARG A 159 5.44 4.43 -7.74
C ARG A 159 4.59 5.51 -7.12
N ARG A 160 3.80 5.17 -6.12
CA ARG A 160 2.83 6.08 -5.50
C ARG A 160 3.15 6.33 -4.04
N PRO A 161 3.12 7.58 -3.59
CA PRO A 161 3.34 7.90 -2.19
C PRO A 161 2.23 7.35 -1.31
N VAL A 162 2.63 6.86 -0.13
CA VAL A 162 1.73 6.39 0.91
C VAL A 162 2.09 7.08 2.22
N TRP A 163 1.12 7.71 2.85
CA TRP A 163 1.30 8.38 4.13
C TRP A 163 0.33 7.81 5.17
N SER A 164 0.82 7.66 6.40
CA SER A 164 -0.03 7.35 7.55
C SER A 164 -0.22 8.63 8.36
N VAL A 165 -1.47 8.98 8.60
CA VAL A 165 -1.85 10.23 9.28
C VAL A 165 -2.94 9.96 10.31
N THR A 166 -3.06 10.80 11.31
CA THR A 166 -4.24 10.82 12.18
C THR A 166 -5.40 11.52 11.47
N PRO A 167 -6.66 11.34 11.92
CA PRO A 167 -7.79 12.09 11.35
C PRO A 167 -7.61 13.62 11.44
N GLU A 168 -6.99 14.11 12.50
CA GLU A 168 -6.69 15.53 12.67
C GLU A 168 -5.67 16.02 11.64
N GLU A 169 -4.54 15.31 11.49
CA GLU A 169 -3.52 15.60 10.47
C GLU A 169 -4.10 15.52 9.05
N LEU A 170 -5.00 14.54 8.79
CA LEU A 170 -5.70 14.43 7.51
C LEU A 170 -6.54 15.69 7.22
N GLY A 171 -7.35 16.13 8.18
CA GLY A 171 -8.19 17.32 8.04
C GLY A 171 -7.36 18.58 7.75
N ASP A 172 -6.26 18.76 8.49
CA ASP A 172 -5.35 19.88 8.32
C ASP A 172 -4.65 19.85 6.95
N LEU A 173 -4.17 18.68 6.55
CA LEU A 173 -3.49 18.49 5.26
C LEU A 173 -4.44 18.77 4.08
N LEU A 174 -5.65 18.23 4.10
CA LEU A 174 -6.65 18.46 3.05
C LEU A 174 -7.07 19.92 2.97
N ARG A 175 -7.26 20.59 4.11
CA ARG A 175 -7.61 22.02 4.18
C ARG A 175 -6.52 22.88 3.59
N ARG A 176 -5.25 22.68 4.00
CA ARG A 176 -4.12 23.42 3.45
C ARG A 176 -3.93 23.19 1.96
N SER A 177 -4.27 22.00 1.49
CA SER A 177 -4.17 21.62 0.07
C SER A 177 -5.37 22.09 -0.76
N GLY A 178 -6.46 22.54 -0.15
CA GLY A 178 -7.70 22.88 -0.84
C GLY A 178 -8.34 21.68 -1.57
N ILE A 179 -8.20 20.47 -0.99
CA ILE A 179 -8.73 19.22 -1.55
C ILE A 179 -9.95 18.78 -0.74
N PRO A 180 -11.17 18.79 -1.33
CA PRO A 180 -12.36 18.31 -0.65
C PRO A 180 -12.29 16.79 -0.41
N LEU A 181 -12.84 16.33 0.73
CA LEU A 181 -12.96 14.93 1.08
C LEU A 181 -14.37 14.42 0.76
N TYR A 182 -14.45 13.34 -0.03
CA TYR A 182 -15.70 12.66 -0.36
C TYR A 182 -15.71 11.28 0.30
N GLY A 183 -16.60 11.09 1.25
CA GLY A 183 -16.71 9.83 1.99
C GLY A 183 -17.65 8.84 1.29
N ALA A 184 -17.15 7.64 1.00
CA ALA A 184 -18.01 6.54 0.54
C ALA A 184 -18.84 6.00 1.70
N ALA A 185 -20.13 6.33 1.72
CA ALA A 185 -21.03 5.96 2.82
C ALA A 185 -22.46 5.76 2.34
N LEU A 186 -23.14 4.76 2.90
CA LEU A 186 -24.57 4.50 2.67
C LEU A 186 -25.41 5.41 3.60
N ARG A 187 -25.64 6.65 3.17
CA ARG A 187 -26.43 7.63 3.92
C ARG A 187 -27.59 8.15 3.08
N PRO A 188 -28.72 8.53 3.70
CA PRO A 188 -29.86 9.07 2.97
C PRO A 188 -29.57 10.36 2.19
N ASP A 189 -28.59 11.14 2.67
CA ASP A 189 -28.13 12.40 2.10
C ASP A 189 -26.91 12.24 1.16
N ALA A 190 -26.49 11.01 0.90
CA ALA A 190 -25.36 10.75 0.03
C ALA A 190 -25.70 11.01 -1.45
N MET A 191 -24.78 11.69 -2.14
CA MET A 191 -24.88 11.93 -3.57
C MET A 191 -24.59 10.65 -4.37
N ASP A 192 -25.30 10.43 -5.48
CA ASP A 192 -24.94 9.41 -6.44
C ASP A 192 -23.51 9.65 -6.96
N ALA A 193 -22.64 8.63 -6.83
CA ALA A 193 -21.24 8.74 -7.21
C ALA A 193 -21.03 9.24 -8.66
N ARG A 194 -21.96 8.92 -9.56
CA ARG A 194 -21.92 9.35 -10.98
C ARG A 194 -22.16 10.86 -11.19
N GLN A 195 -22.65 11.56 -10.17
CA GLN A 195 -22.97 12.99 -10.22
C GLN A 195 -21.94 13.87 -9.51
N ALA A 196 -20.93 13.25 -8.87
CA ALA A 196 -19.90 13.98 -8.15
C ALA A 196 -18.86 14.58 -9.10
N ASP A 197 -18.34 15.75 -8.75
CA ASP A 197 -17.20 16.34 -9.44
C ASP A 197 -15.90 15.83 -8.83
N TYR A 198 -15.20 15.00 -9.55
CA TYR A 198 -13.92 14.40 -9.15
C TYR A 198 -12.68 15.12 -9.73
N SER A 199 -12.83 16.28 -10.31
CA SER A 199 -11.70 17.04 -10.90
C SER A 199 -10.58 17.30 -9.89
N ARG A 200 -10.96 17.44 -8.61
CA ARG A 200 -10.04 17.56 -7.47
C ARG A 200 -10.72 17.05 -6.21
N CYS A 201 -10.31 15.91 -5.67
CA CYS A 201 -10.88 15.35 -4.45
C CYS A 201 -9.99 14.30 -3.80
N ALA A 202 -10.23 14.01 -2.54
CA ALA A 202 -9.81 12.81 -1.85
C ALA A 202 -11.03 11.90 -1.64
N LEU A 203 -10.92 10.61 -1.95
CA LEU A 203 -11.96 9.60 -1.80
C LEU A 203 -11.70 8.80 -0.52
N ALA A 204 -12.54 8.95 0.49
CA ALA A 204 -12.44 8.19 1.73
C ALA A 204 -13.26 6.91 1.67
N ILE A 205 -12.61 5.78 1.96
CA ILE A 205 -13.19 4.45 2.01
C ILE A 205 -12.90 3.84 3.38
N GLY A 206 -13.96 3.43 4.07
CA GLY A 206 -13.88 2.84 5.40
C GLY A 206 -13.66 1.33 5.39
N SER A 207 -13.55 0.76 6.59
CA SER A 207 -13.46 -0.69 6.78
C SER A 207 -14.77 -1.39 6.41
N GLU A 208 -14.67 -2.67 6.03
CA GLU A 208 -15.81 -3.48 5.58
C GLU A 208 -16.91 -3.62 6.63
N GLY A 209 -16.54 -3.68 7.92
CA GLY A 209 -17.51 -3.92 8.99
C GLY A 209 -18.08 -2.66 9.65
N ARG A 210 -17.35 -1.54 9.60
CA ARG A 210 -17.71 -0.30 10.33
C ARG A 210 -17.94 0.90 9.43
N GLY A 211 -17.53 0.81 8.15
CA GLY A 211 -17.48 1.96 7.27
C GLY A 211 -16.42 2.97 7.70
N LEU A 212 -16.67 4.23 7.42
CA LEU A 212 -15.84 5.35 7.86
C LEU A 212 -16.07 5.62 9.36
N SER A 213 -15.00 5.96 10.07
CA SER A 213 -15.07 6.45 11.45
C SER A 213 -15.83 7.79 11.51
N ARG A 214 -16.35 8.13 12.69
CA ARG A 214 -17.04 9.41 12.87
C ARG A 214 -16.11 10.57 12.62
N GLU A 215 -14.89 10.48 13.09
CA GLU A 215 -13.84 11.49 12.92
C GLU A 215 -13.58 11.79 11.44
N VAL A 216 -13.51 10.78 10.60
CA VAL A 216 -13.29 10.95 9.15
C VAL A 216 -14.59 11.41 8.46
N LEU A 217 -15.75 10.91 8.88
CA LEU A 217 -17.05 11.37 8.35
C LEU A 217 -17.28 12.87 8.61
N ASP A 218 -16.91 13.34 9.79
CA ASP A 218 -17.06 14.75 10.17
C ASP A 218 -16.11 15.68 9.37
N LEU A 219 -15.05 15.13 8.77
CA LEU A 219 -14.16 15.83 7.84
C LEU A 219 -14.70 15.88 6.40
N CYS A 220 -15.66 15.03 6.06
CA CYS A 220 -16.16 14.93 4.69
C CYS A 220 -16.94 16.18 4.27
N ASN A 221 -16.56 16.76 3.14
CA ASN A 221 -17.34 17.84 2.51
C ASN A 221 -18.64 17.30 1.89
N LYS A 222 -18.61 16.05 1.43
CA LYS A 222 -19.76 15.32 0.86
C LYS A 222 -19.65 13.84 1.17
N THR A 223 -20.78 13.16 1.17
CA THR A 223 -20.81 11.70 1.10
C THR A 223 -21.28 11.26 -0.28
N VAL A 224 -20.68 10.19 -0.81
CA VAL A 224 -21.01 9.60 -2.11
C VAL A 224 -21.48 8.16 -1.94
N LEU A 225 -22.43 7.79 -2.74
CA LEU A 225 -23.05 6.45 -2.77
C LEU A 225 -22.82 5.81 -4.13
N ILE A 226 -22.30 4.60 -4.15
CA ILE A 226 -22.31 3.74 -5.33
C ILE A 226 -23.70 3.12 -5.45
N PRO A 227 -24.49 3.43 -6.50
CA PRO A 227 -25.81 2.83 -6.66
C PRO A 227 -25.71 1.31 -6.85
N MET A 228 -26.43 0.59 -6.02
CA MET A 228 -26.41 -0.88 -6.00
C MET A 228 -27.83 -1.42 -5.87
N SER A 229 -27.99 -2.73 -6.14
CA SER A 229 -29.22 -3.45 -5.83
C SER A 229 -29.51 -3.37 -4.32
N PRO A 230 -30.75 -3.13 -3.90
CA PRO A 230 -31.13 -3.10 -2.47
C PRO A 230 -30.92 -4.44 -1.75
N ARG A 231 -30.58 -5.49 -2.47
CA ARG A 231 -30.20 -6.80 -1.91
C ARG A 231 -28.74 -6.85 -1.44
N CYS A 232 -27.92 -5.87 -1.82
CA CYS A 232 -26.52 -5.76 -1.42
C CYS A 232 -26.38 -4.65 -0.37
N GLU A 233 -25.83 -4.99 0.80
CA GLU A 233 -25.62 -4.04 1.89
C GLU A 233 -24.33 -3.24 1.73
N SER A 234 -23.30 -3.83 1.10
CA SER A 234 -21.99 -3.18 0.93
C SER A 234 -21.15 -3.88 -0.15
N LEU A 235 -20.10 -3.22 -0.58
CA LEU A 235 -19.02 -3.79 -1.39
C LEU A 235 -17.76 -3.97 -0.52
N ASN A 236 -16.91 -4.92 -0.92
CA ASN A 236 -15.55 -4.98 -0.40
C ASN A 236 -14.85 -3.62 -0.59
N ALA A 237 -14.02 -3.20 0.38
CA ALA A 237 -13.40 -1.88 0.37
C ALA A 237 -12.55 -1.62 -0.90
N ALA A 238 -11.81 -2.62 -1.38
CA ALA A 238 -11.01 -2.48 -2.60
C ALA A 238 -11.88 -2.40 -3.86
N ILE A 239 -13.02 -3.09 -3.89
CA ILE A 239 -13.98 -3.00 -4.99
C ILE A 239 -14.66 -1.62 -5.00
N ALA A 240 -15.10 -1.12 -3.84
CA ALA A 240 -15.66 0.23 -3.73
C ALA A 240 -14.65 1.29 -4.21
N ALA A 241 -13.40 1.17 -3.76
CA ALA A 241 -12.31 2.03 -4.22
C ALA A 241 -12.15 1.98 -5.75
N ALA A 242 -12.17 0.78 -6.33
CA ALA A 242 -11.99 0.62 -7.78
C ALA A 242 -13.11 1.27 -8.59
N VAL A 243 -14.36 1.13 -8.15
CA VAL A 243 -15.53 1.75 -8.81
C VAL A 243 -15.43 3.28 -8.75
N LEU A 244 -15.13 3.84 -7.57
CA LEU A 244 -15.01 5.29 -7.39
C LEU A 244 -13.81 5.87 -8.12
N LEU A 245 -12.68 5.17 -8.15
CA LEU A 245 -11.49 5.58 -8.91
C LEU A 245 -11.76 5.56 -10.42
N TRP A 246 -12.45 4.54 -10.92
CA TRP A 246 -12.86 4.49 -12.32
C TRP A 246 -13.75 5.67 -12.68
N GLU A 247 -14.76 5.96 -11.85
CA GLU A 247 -15.65 7.11 -12.07
C GLU A 247 -14.90 8.44 -12.02
N SER A 248 -13.94 8.56 -11.10
CA SER A 248 -13.12 9.79 -10.96
C SER A 248 -12.10 10.00 -12.08
N TRP A 249 -11.78 8.96 -12.84
CA TRP A 249 -10.81 9.01 -13.94
C TRP A 249 -11.47 9.37 -15.29
N ARG A 250 -12.77 9.13 -15.41
CA ARG A 250 -13.58 9.50 -16.61
C ARG A 250 -13.66 11.01 -16.76
#